data_f0f8e3e0130ae0dd125e42bf967f86e9
#
_entry.id   f0f8e3e0130ae0dd125e42bf967f86e9
#
_cell.length_a   1.000
_cell.length_b   1.000
_cell.length_c   1.000
_cell.angle_alpha   90.00
_cell.angle_beta   90.00
_cell.angle_gamma   90.00
#
_symmetry.space_group_name_H-M   'P 1'
#
loop_
_entity.id
_entity.type
_entity.pdbx_description
1 polymer ?
#
loop_
_entity_poly.entity_id
_entity_poly.type
_entity_poly.pdbx_seq_one_letter_code
_entity_poly.pdbx_strand_id
1 'polypeptide(L)'
;MKRSQNGSCSNTIYRFGLGIVRILTLLLAVLLFAGSFLTTCYADNMETQQVLFRLDNPLWNLLELAGFGLLFWGCLHFYDKFGRKFRRGLLIFTLGFLFCLGVLLILFGRTVPAADAMSVYNAALEWIQGNLDVIHPTVSYLSYYPQQVGLMAFLELLLRIWNLTGISAPAWHFIKLIYVCLLCAAVLFQYLSLKYLWRERWEAISCCYLLLVCCNLPMIMYSSFVYGEIPSYAALSVGLYLLLRLLSGISFPGHVSDISCKGMSVKPSASEAGSGATPSIQGHSAVSAILTGAGSILFLALSVMLRKNSLIPIIAVLLVLLFESLRFGRSVRARLCLLGMAVCLAVTSVGILPLVQKCYEKKAGNTLSSGVTAMSYFAMGMQEASRGCGWYNGFNIDTYDAAGMDSALANEISRQAVLERLAYFREHPGYAVDFYVRKHLSQWADGTYASRQATLAAYGGRSGFFQEVYDGSLSSAYIEWGNAWQNVLYLGTLVFCINAVHRKRKNTATAPQGSSAGSLYLYVGLIAVLGGFLFHILWEANSRYIFLYSLLLMPYCAAGVYTVFAEHAK
;
A
#
# COMPACT_ATOMS: atom_id res chain seq x y z
N MET A 1 39.66 1.92 23.24
CA MET A 1 38.90 3.19 23.31
C MET A 1 38.17 3.57 22.00
N LYS A 2 38.73 3.47 20.80
CA LYS A 2 38.03 3.84 19.52
C LYS A 2 36.76 3.03 19.21
N ARG A 3 36.62 1.77 19.66
CA ARG A 3 35.39 0.95 19.43
C ARG A 3 34.15 1.41 20.22
N SER A 4 34.34 2.03 21.39
CA SER A 4 33.25 2.51 22.25
C SER A 4 32.65 3.83 21.74
N GLN A 5 33.46 4.71 21.17
CA GLN A 5 33.02 6.01 20.65
C GLN A 5 32.21 5.84 19.35
N ASN A 6 32.63 4.96 18.42
CA ASN A 6 31.87 4.69 17.17
C ASN A 6 30.52 4.01 17.45
N GLY A 7 30.40 3.19 18.47
CA GLY A 7 29.13 2.58 18.88
C GLY A 7 28.13 3.58 19.47
N SER A 8 28.64 4.62 20.17
CA SER A 8 27.82 5.69 20.73
C SER A 8 27.20 6.56 19.61
N CYS A 9 28.01 6.99 18.64
CA CYS A 9 27.56 7.84 17.53
C CYS A 9 26.50 7.16 16.64
N SER A 10 26.71 5.91 16.24
CA SER A 10 25.77 5.13 15.43
C SER A 10 24.40 4.95 16.13
N ASN A 11 24.39 4.73 17.44
CA ASN A 11 23.16 4.61 18.21
C ASN A 11 22.41 5.94 18.34
N THR A 12 23.14 7.05 18.44
CA THR A 12 22.58 8.40 18.50
C THR A 12 21.88 8.74 17.18
N ILE A 13 22.50 8.48 16.01
CA ILE A 13 21.91 8.69 14.68
C ILE A 13 20.64 7.85 14.52
N TYR A 14 20.67 6.57 14.89
CA TYR A 14 19.51 5.70 14.82
C TYR A 14 18.33 6.21 15.67
N ARG A 15 18.60 6.59 16.93
CA ARG A 15 17.59 7.12 17.85
C ARG A 15 17.03 8.46 17.40
N PHE A 16 17.86 9.31 16.83
CA PHE A 16 17.45 10.59 16.25
C PHE A 16 16.53 10.37 15.06
N GLY A 17 16.91 9.51 14.10
CA GLY A 17 16.08 9.15 12.95
C GLY A 17 14.72 8.57 13.36
N LEU A 18 14.70 7.65 14.33
CA LEU A 18 13.46 7.11 14.89
C LEU A 18 12.60 8.20 15.57
N GLY A 19 13.22 9.17 16.21
CA GLY A 19 12.54 10.32 16.82
C GLY A 19 11.85 11.20 15.76
N ILE A 20 12.56 11.51 14.67
CA ILE A 20 12.03 12.27 13.53
C ILE A 20 10.83 11.54 12.92
N VAL A 21 10.97 10.25 12.62
CA VAL A 21 9.89 9.45 12.03
C VAL A 21 8.64 9.50 12.90
N ARG A 22 8.77 9.34 14.21
CA ARG A 22 7.63 9.42 15.15
C ARG A 22 6.93 10.77 15.14
N ILE A 23 7.70 11.87 15.12
CA ILE A 23 7.13 13.22 15.09
C ILE A 23 6.44 13.48 13.75
N LEU A 24 7.10 13.20 12.63
CA LEU A 24 6.54 13.45 11.31
C LEU A 24 5.29 12.60 11.05
N THR A 25 5.29 11.33 11.45
CA THR A 25 4.11 10.46 11.30
C THR A 25 2.97 10.85 12.24
N LEU A 26 3.26 11.40 13.43
CA LEU A 26 2.23 11.97 14.31
C LEU A 26 1.60 13.21 13.67
N LEU A 27 2.41 14.15 13.17
CA LEU A 27 1.92 15.35 12.48
C LEU A 27 1.05 14.97 11.26
N LEU A 28 1.52 14.02 10.46
CA LEU A 28 0.76 13.50 9.32
C LEU A 28 -0.59 12.91 9.78
N ALA A 29 -0.59 12.06 10.82
CA ALA A 29 -1.82 11.45 11.33
C ALA A 29 -2.83 12.50 11.85
N VAL A 30 -2.36 13.59 12.48
CA VAL A 30 -3.19 14.73 12.88
C VAL A 30 -3.81 15.40 11.65
N LEU A 31 -3.01 15.69 10.62
CA LEU A 31 -3.48 16.34 9.40
C LEU A 31 -4.53 15.50 8.66
N LEU A 32 -4.26 14.20 8.51
CA LEU A 32 -5.17 13.26 7.84
C LEU A 32 -6.49 13.13 8.60
N PHE A 33 -6.44 12.96 9.92
CA PHE A 33 -7.64 12.84 10.73
C PHE A 33 -8.44 14.16 10.76
N ALA A 34 -7.79 15.29 10.97
CA ALA A 34 -8.49 16.58 10.98
C ALA A 34 -9.15 16.87 9.61
N GLY A 35 -8.45 16.60 8.51
CA GLY A 35 -8.97 16.78 7.16
C GLY A 35 -10.21 15.94 6.88
N SER A 36 -10.15 14.62 7.13
CA SER A 36 -11.28 13.71 6.87
C SER A 36 -12.44 13.84 7.87
N PHE A 37 -12.14 14.26 9.11
CA PHE A 37 -13.17 14.47 10.14
C PHE A 37 -14.00 15.73 9.93
N LEU A 38 -13.40 16.75 9.30
CA LEU A 38 -14.08 18.04 9.05
C LEU A 38 -14.66 18.14 7.65
N THR A 39 -14.17 17.33 6.70
CA THR A 39 -14.54 17.47 5.28
C THR A 39 -14.59 16.10 4.61
N THR A 40 -15.71 15.81 3.96
CA THR A 40 -15.82 14.68 3.00
C THR A 40 -15.64 15.22 1.59
N CYS A 41 -14.76 14.56 0.84
CA CYS A 41 -14.58 14.79 -0.60
C CYS A 41 -15.13 13.61 -1.38
N TYR A 42 -15.78 13.87 -2.50
CA TYR A 42 -16.29 12.83 -3.41
C TYR A 42 -16.50 13.41 -4.80
N ALA A 43 -16.55 12.55 -5.82
CA ALA A 43 -16.92 12.99 -7.15
C ALA A 43 -18.44 13.10 -7.27
N ASP A 44 -18.91 14.28 -7.72
CA ASP A 44 -20.34 14.56 -7.90
C ASP A 44 -20.94 13.70 -9.03
N ASN A 45 -20.34 13.80 -10.20
CA ASN A 45 -20.76 13.10 -11.38
C ASN A 45 -19.73 12.06 -11.80
N MET A 46 -20.21 10.86 -12.11
CA MET A 46 -19.34 9.75 -12.53
C MET A 46 -18.66 10.01 -13.86
N GLU A 47 -19.25 10.84 -14.75
CA GLU A 47 -18.68 11.19 -16.05
C GLU A 47 -17.64 12.31 -15.93
N THR A 48 -17.99 13.43 -15.32
CA THR A 48 -17.11 14.60 -15.18
C THR A 48 -16.05 14.40 -14.11
N GLN A 49 -16.34 13.58 -13.10
CA GLN A 49 -15.47 13.32 -11.95
C GLN A 49 -15.06 14.61 -11.19
N GLN A 50 -15.92 15.64 -11.21
CA GLN A 50 -15.67 16.86 -10.46
C GLN A 50 -15.70 16.56 -8.96
N VAL A 51 -14.66 16.99 -8.26
CA VAL A 51 -14.55 16.79 -6.81
C VAL A 51 -15.35 17.86 -6.08
N LEU A 52 -16.30 17.42 -5.28
CA LEU A 52 -17.04 18.24 -4.35
C LEU A 52 -16.46 18.14 -2.95
N PHE A 53 -16.59 19.23 -2.20
CA PHE A 53 -16.19 19.35 -0.81
C PHE A 53 -17.44 19.61 0.02
N ARG A 54 -17.69 18.76 1.00
CA ARG A 54 -18.77 18.92 1.97
C ARG A 54 -18.16 19.07 3.35
N LEU A 55 -18.52 20.14 4.05
CA LEU A 55 -18.23 20.26 5.48
C LEU A 55 -19.12 19.29 6.25
N ASP A 56 -18.51 18.46 7.06
CA ASP A 56 -19.20 17.43 7.81
C ASP A 56 -19.72 17.98 9.15
N ASN A 57 -20.78 17.34 9.66
CA ASN A 57 -21.24 17.59 11.02
C ASN A 57 -20.39 16.78 12.01
N PRO A 58 -19.57 17.43 12.87
CA PRO A 58 -18.71 16.70 13.80
C PRO A 58 -19.45 15.77 14.76
N LEU A 59 -20.71 16.09 15.13
CA LEU A 59 -21.52 15.23 15.99
C LEU A 59 -21.90 13.93 15.28
N TRP A 60 -22.20 14.01 13.99
CA TRP A 60 -22.50 12.82 13.20
C TRP A 60 -21.26 11.92 13.09
N ASN A 61 -20.11 12.48 12.74
CA ASN A 61 -18.86 11.74 12.68
C ASN A 61 -18.46 11.11 14.03
N LEU A 62 -18.76 11.79 15.16
CA LEU A 62 -18.56 11.20 16.49
C LEU A 62 -19.49 10.00 16.75
N LEU A 63 -20.75 10.06 16.29
CA LEU A 63 -21.67 8.92 16.40
C LEU A 63 -21.21 7.72 15.56
N GLU A 64 -20.72 7.96 14.35
CA GLU A 64 -20.16 6.91 13.50
C GLU A 64 -18.91 6.28 14.13
N LEU A 65 -17.99 7.10 14.64
CA LEU A 65 -16.82 6.63 15.38
C LEU A 65 -17.21 5.82 16.62
N ALA A 66 -18.25 6.24 17.35
CA ALA A 66 -18.78 5.47 18.49
C ALA A 66 -19.38 4.13 18.04
N GLY A 67 -20.12 4.10 16.92
CA GLY A 67 -20.63 2.87 16.31
C GLY A 67 -19.52 1.87 15.96
N PHE A 68 -18.46 2.34 15.27
CA PHE A 68 -17.27 1.51 15.02
C PHE A 68 -16.56 1.12 16.30
N GLY A 69 -16.50 2.01 17.30
CA GLY A 69 -15.96 1.72 18.63
C GLY A 69 -16.68 0.54 19.30
N LEU A 70 -18.02 0.50 19.24
CA LEU A 70 -18.82 -0.62 19.74
C LEU A 70 -18.54 -1.92 18.98
N LEU A 71 -18.36 -1.85 17.65
CA LEU A 71 -17.99 -3.03 16.86
C LEU A 71 -16.61 -3.57 17.26
N PHE A 72 -15.61 -2.71 17.48
CA PHE A 72 -14.30 -3.14 17.95
C PHE A 72 -14.32 -3.68 19.37
N TRP A 73 -15.04 -3.01 20.25
CA TRP A 73 -15.24 -3.49 21.62
C TRP A 73 -15.88 -4.90 21.64
N GLY A 74 -16.95 -5.09 20.87
CA GLY A 74 -17.61 -6.40 20.73
C GLY A 74 -16.65 -7.46 20.18
N CYS A 75 -15.90 -7.13 19.13
CA CYS A 75 -14.91 -8.02 18.52
C CYS A 75 -13.84 -8.45 19.53
N LEU A 76 -13.29 -7.52 20.31
CA LEU A 76 -12.29 -7.82 21.35
C LEU A 76 -12.90 -8.59 22.52
N HIS A 77 -14.13 -8.28 22.95
CA HIS A 77 -14.85 -9.04 23.97
C HIS A 77 -15.05 -10.52 23.56
N PHE A 78 -15.44 -10.76 22.30
CA PHE A 78 -15.53 -12.13 21.77
C PHE A 78 -14.16 -12.81 21.68
N TYR A 79 -13.11 -12.05 21.33
CA TYR A 79 -11.75 -12.58 21.34
C TYR A 79 -11.31 -12.97 22.76
N ASP A 80 -11.58 -12.16 23.77
CA ASP A 80 -11.22 -12.45 25.17
C ASP A 80 -11.95 -13.71 25.69
N LYS A 81 -13.22 -13.90 25.26
CA LYS A 81 -14.03 -15.07 25.64
C LYS A 81 -13.61 -16.36 24.93
N PHE A 82 -13.32 -16.32 23.63
CA PHE A 82 -13.10 -17.52 22.79
C PHE A 82 -11.67 -17.66 22.26
N GLY A 83 -10.81 -16.68 22.46
CA GLY A 83 -9.39 -16.68 22.14
C GLY A 83 -9.08 -17.02 20.70
N ARG A 84 -8.15 -17.95 20.51
CA ARG A 84 -7.66 -18.37 19.19
C ARG A 84 -8.73 -18.97 18.29
N LYS A 85 -9.79 -19.56 18.86
CA LYS A 85 -10.88 -20.12 18.04
C LYS A 85 -11.64 -19.00 17.33
N PHE A 86 -12.00 -17.94 18.07
CA PHE A 86 -12.66 -16.77 17.49
C PHE A 86 -11.79 -16.12 16.40
N ARG A 87 -10.51 -15.86 16.68
CA ARG A 87 -9.60 -15.26 15.71
C ARG A 87 -9.49 -16.08 14.41
N ARG A 88 -9.35 -17.42 14.52
CA ARG A 88 -9.30 -18.30 13.33
C ARG A 88 -10.63 -18.29 12.57
N GLY A 89 -11.75 -18.34 13.28
CA GLY A 89 -13.08 -18.21 12.67
C GLY A 89 -13.24 -16.86 11.94
N LEU A 90 -12.83 -15.77 12.57
CA LEU A 90 -12.88 -14.43 11.97
C LEU A 90 -11.98 -14.32 10.73
N LEU A 91 -10.79 -14.93 10.72
CA LEU A 91 -9.94 -14.97 9.53
C LEU A 91 -10.62 -15.71 8.37
N ILE A 92 -11.16 -16.91 8.64
CA ILE A 92 -11.89 -17.71 7.63
C ILE A 92 -13.09 -16.93 7.12
N PHE A 93 -13.87 -16.34 8.03
CA PHE A 93 -15.02 -15.51 7.67
C PHE A 93 -14.59 -14.32 6.78
N THR A 94 -13.56 -13.58 7.17
CA THR A 94 -13.08 -12.41 6.40
C THR A 94 -12.65 -12.80 4.98
N LEU A 95 -11.84 -13.86 4.84
CA LEU A 95 -11.39 -14.30 3.51
C LEU A 95 -12.56 -14.83 2.68
N GLY A 96 -13.47 -15.60 3.28
CA GLY A 96 -14.70 -16.07 2.62
C GLY A 96 -15.62 -14.92 2.22
N PHE A 97 -15.79 -13.93 3.09
CA PHE A 97 -16.59 -12.73 2.82
C PHE A 97 -16.02 -11.92 1.64
N LEU A 98 -14.71 -11.65 1.63
CA LEU A 98 -14.06 -10.97 0.50
C LEU A 98 -14.22 -11.76 -0.80
N PHE A 99 -14.01 -13.06 -0.75
CA PHE A 99 -14.14 -13.92 -1.93
C PHE A 99 -15.58 -13.93 -2.45
N CYS A 100 -16.57 -14.15 -1.59
CA CYS A 100 -17.99 -14.19 -1.98
C CYS A 100 -18.45 -12.82 -2.52
N LEU A 101 -18.15 -11.71 -1.85
CA LEU A 101 -18.52 -10.38 -2.34
C LEU A 101 -17.80 -10.03 -3.64
N GLY A 102 -16.53 -10.39 -3.79
CA GLY A 102 -15.80 -10.22 -5.04
C GLY A 102 -16.44 -11.01 -6.19
N VAL A 103 -16.85 -12.25 -5.97
CA VAL A 103 -17.58 -13.06 -6.96
C VAL A 103 -18.96 -12.45 -7.28
N LEU A 104 -19.71 -12.01 -6.27
CA LEU A 104 -21.00 -11.31 -6.49
C LEU A 104 -20.81 -10.04 -7.31
N LEU A 105 -19.76 -9.27 -7.06
CA LEU A 105 -19.43 -8.07 -7.84
C LEU A 105 -19.08 -8.42 -9.30
N ILE A 106 -18.41 -9.54 -9.55
CA ILE A 106 -18.13 -10.00 -10.92
C ILE A 106 -19.44 -10.35 -11.64
N LEU A 107 -20.32 -11.10 -10.98
CA LEU A 107 -21.55 -11.62 -11.59
C LEU A 107 -22.61 -10.53 -11.79
N PHE A 108 -22.78 -9.65 -10.83
CA PHE A 108 -23.90 -8.69 -10.80
C PHE A 108 -23.47 -7.24 -11.03
N GLY A 109 -22.25 -6.86 -10.70
CA GLY A 109 -21.68 -5.54 -11.00
C GLY A 109 -21.31 -5.37 -12.47
N ARG A 110 -21.03 -6.48 -13.16
CA ARG A 110 -20.76 -6.57 -14.63
C ARG A 110 -19.76 -5.54 -15.14
N THR A 111 -18.83 -5.11 -14.29
CA THR A 111 -17.81 -4.13 -14.65
C THR A 111 -16.95 -4.63 -15.81
N VAL A 112 -16.49 -3.71 -16.65
CA VAL A 112 -15.53 -3.98 -17.73
C VAL A 112 -14.32 -3.06 -17.58
N PRO A 113 -13.15 -3.42 -18.12
CA PRO A 113 -12.04 -2.47 -18.19
C PRO A 113 -12.47 -1.22 -18.95
N ALA A 114 -12.00 -0.04 -18.55
CA ALA A 114 -12.27 1.23 -19.21
C ALA A 114 -11.04 2.15 -19.12
N ALA A 115 -10.95 3.16 -19.98
CA ALA A 115 -9.85 4.11 -20.05
C ALA A 115 -8.48 3.40 -20.05
N ASP A 116 -7.54 3.81 -19.22
CA ASP A 116 -6.20 3.19 -19.12
C ASP A 116 -6.24 1.67 -18.93
N ALA A 117 -7.18 1.17 -18.13
CA ALA A 117 -7.31 -0.26 -17.88
C ALA A 117 -7.68 -1.03 -19.16
N MET A 118 -8.56 -0.47 -20.00
CA MET A 118 -8.90 -1.05 -21.29
C MET A 118 -7.73 -0.97 -22.25
N SER A 119 -7.00 0.15 -22.28
CA SER A 119 -5.83 0.33 -23.16
C SER A 119 -4.75 -0.71 -22.89
N VAL A 120 -4.40 -0.95 -21.61
CA VAL A 120 -3.40 -1.97 -21.24
C VAL A 120 -3.93 -3.39 -21.50
N TYR A 121 -5.22 -3.64 -21.24
CA TYR A 121 -5.84 -4.94 -21.53
C TYR A 121 -5.82 -5.24 -23.04
N ASN A 122 -6.19 -4.27 -23.87
CA ASN A 122 -6.18 -4.41 -25.33
C ASN A 122 -4.74 -4.57 -25.86
N ALA A 123 -3.78 -3.81 -25.34
CA ALA A 123 -2.37 -3.98 -25.70
C ALA A 123 -1.87 -5.42 -25.44
N ALA A 124 -2.27 -6.03 -24.31
CA ALA A 124 -1.94 -7.42 -24.03
C ALA A 124 -2.65 -8.40 -24.96
N LEU A 125 -3.91 -8.13 -25.30
CA LEU A 125 -4.72 -8.97 -26.21
C LEU A 125 -4.18 -8.91 -27.64
N GLU A 126 -3.93 -7.73 -28.17
CA GLU A 126 -3.36 -7.51 -29.51
C GLU A 126 -1.97 -8.15 -29.64
N TRP A 127 -1.15 -8.02 -28.60
CA TRP A 127 0.16 -8.68 -28.56
C TRP A 127 0.07 -10.22 -28.70
N ILE A 128 -0.89 -10.84 -28.04
CA ILE A 128 -1.13 -12.29 -28.16
C ILE A 128 -1.62 -12.66 -29.56
N GLN A 129 -2.37 -11.79 -30.21
CA GLN A 129 -2.87 -11.94 -31.57
C GLN A 129 -1.77 -11.73 -32.63
N GLY A 130 -0.56 -11.33 -32.22
CA GLY A 130 0.58 -11.13 -33.10
C GLY A 130 0.73 -9.71 -33.64
N ASN A 131 -0.04 -8.73 -33.14
CA ASN A 131 0.15 -7.32 -33.47
C ASN A 131 1.39 -6.78 -32.73
N LEU A 132 2.48 -6.60 -33.44
CA LEU A 132 3.74 -6.10 -32.89
C LEU A 132 3.77 -4.57 -32.76
N ASP A 133 2.85 -3.84 -33.42
CA ASP A 133 2.73 -2.37 -33.37
C ASP A 133 2.29 -1.86 -31.98
N VAL A 134 1.89 -2.75 -31.11
CA VAL A 134 1.72 -2.45 -29.66
C VAL A 134 3.00 -1.88 -29.07
N ILE A 135 4.17 -2.31 -29.57
CA ILE A 135 5.50 -1.79 -29.24
C ILE A 135 5.96 -0.90 -30.37
N HIS A 136 5.54 0.36 -30.33
CA HIS A 136 5.88 1.36 -31.33
C HIS A 136 6.17 2.71 -30.66
N PRO A 137 7.12 3.54 -31.19
CA PRO A 137 7.48 4.79 -30.53
C PRO A 137 6.38 5.85 -30.51
N THR A 138 5.42 5.82 -31.44
CA THR A 138 4.47 6.92 -31.64
C THR A 138 2.99 6.54 -31.80
N VAL A 139 2.66 5.27 -32.03
CA VAL A 139 1.28 4.87 -32.45
C VAL A 139 0.47 4.25 -31.33
N SER A 140 1.13 3.67 -30.31
CA SER A 140 0.45 2.87 -29.28
C SER A 140 0.22 3.65 -27.97
N TYR A 141 -0.71 3.14 -27.14
CA TYR A 141 -0.86 3.62 -25.77
C TYR A 141 0.46 3.55 -24.97
N LEU A 142 1.29 2.53 -25.24
CA LEU A 142 2.57 2.36 -24.57
C LEU A 142 3.63 3.38 -25.01
N SER A 143 3.44 4.07 -26.14
CA SER A 143 4.32 5.17 -26.53
C SER A 143 4.18 6.40 -25.62
N TYR A 144 2.99 6.58 -25.02
CA TYR A 144 2.77 7.60 -23.98
C TYR A 144 3.16 7.09 -22.58
N TYR A 145 2.88 5.81 -22.29
CA TYR A 145 3.00 5.22 -20.97
C TYR A 145 3.82 3.92 -20.97
N PRO A 146 5.11 3.96 -21.33
CA PRO A 146 5.96 2.76 -21.43
C PRO A 146 6.08 1.99 -20.12
N GLN A 147 5.85 2.65 -18.97
CA GLN A 147 5.83 1.99 -17.67
C GLN A 147 4.68 0.99 -17.49
N GLN A 148 3.67 1.00 -18.36
CA GLN A 148 2.56 0.04 -18.32
C GLN A 148 2.91 -1.32 -18.95
N VAL A 149 4.05 -1.43 -19.60
CA VAL A 149 4.53 -2.70 -20.19
C VAL A 149 4.63 -3.83 -19.15
N GLY A 150 4.93 -3.49 -17.90
CA GLY A 150 4.97 -4.47 -16.81
C GLY A 150 3.59 -5.04 -16.46
N LEU A 151 2.57 -4.19 -16.43
CA LEU A 151 1.18 -4.63 -16.23
C LEU A 151 0.68 -5.39 -17.47
N MET A 152 1.00 -4.91 -18.68
CA MET A 152 0.69 -5.61 -19.92
C MET A 152 1.26 -7.05 -19.91
N ALA A 153 2.52 -7.24 -19.50
CA ALA A 153 3.14 -8.56 -19.40
C ALA A 153 2.40 -9.49 -18.42
N PHE A 154 1.93 -8.95 -17.29
CA PHE A 154 1.13 -9.71 -16.34
C PHE A 154 -0.24 -10.10 -16.93
N LEU A 155 -0.92 -9.17 -17.60
CA LEU A 155 -2.19 -9.46 -18.27
C LEU A 155 -2.01 -10.44 -19.44
N GLU A 156 -0.93 -10.32 -20.23
CA GLU A 156 -0.57 -11.31 -21.26
C GLU A 156 -0.49 -12.73 -20.68
N LEU A 157 0.21 -12.90 -19.55
CA LEU A 157 0.30 -14.20 -18.89
C LEU A 157 -1.10 -14.75 -18.56
N LEU A 158 -1.97 -13.94 -17.96
CA LEU A 158 -3.32 -14.36 -17.60
C LEU A 158 -4.19 -14.66 -18.83
N LEU A 159 -4.09 -13.85 -19.88
CA LEU A 159 -4.78 -14.08 -21.14
C LEU A 159 -4.32 -15.38 -21.85
N ARG A 160 -3.01 -15.68 -21.82
CA ARG A 160 -2.51 -16.95 -22.34
C ARG A 160 -3.03 -18.15 -21.57
N ILE A 161 -3.10 -18.05 -20.22
CA ILE A 161 -3.71 -19.10 -19.39
C ILE A 161 -5.19 -19.26 -19.73
N TRP A 162 -5.92 -18.16 -19.90
CA TRP A 162 -7.32 -18.19 -20.28
C TRP A 162 -7.54 -18.87 -21.63
N ASN A 163 -6.73 -18.54 -22.63
CA ASN A 163 -6.84 -19.13 -23.97
C ASN A 163 -6.62 -20.65 -23.98
N LEU A 164 -5.83 -21.20 -23.03
CA LEU A 164 -5.67 -22.65 -22.87
C LEU A 164 -6.97 -23.35 -22.43
N THR A 165 -7.91 -22.64 -21.84
CA THR A 165 -9.20 -23.24 -21.42
C THR A 165 -10.16 -23.48 -22.57
N GLY A 166 -9.98 -22.84 -23.72
CA GLY A 166 -10.90 -22.90 -24.88
C GLY A 166 -12.27 -22.24 -24.64
N ILE A 167 -12.46 -21.52 -23.52
CA ILE A 167 -13.74 -20.88 -23.17
C ILE A 167 -13.90 -19.59 -23.95
N SER A 168 -15.04 -19.43 -24.63
CA SER A 168 -15.34 -18.25 -25.47
C SER A 168 -15.81 -17.00 -24.68
N ALA A 169 -15.96 -17.08 -23.36
CA ALA A 169 -16.36 -15.94 -22.54
C ALA A 169 -15.24 -14.87 -22.44
N PRO A 170 -15.58 -13.59 -22.18
CA PRO A 170 -14.59 -12.54 -22.04
C PRO A 170 -13.59 -12.82 -20.90
N ALA A 171 -12.30 -12.75 -21.22
CA ALA A 171 -11.21 -13.10 -20.28
C ALA A 171 -11.17 -12.19 -19.03
N TRP A 172 -11.71 -10.98 -19.07
CA TRP A 172 -11.72 -10.09 -17.90
C TRP A 172 -12.48 -10.66 -16.69
N HIS A 173 -13.45 -11.59 -16.88
CA HIS A 173 -14.10 -12.29 -15.76
C HIS A 173 -13.12 -13.20 -15.02
N PHE A 174 -12.30 -13.93 -15.77
CA PHE A 174 -11.23 -14.75 -15.21
C PHE A 174 -10.18 -13.89 -14.50
N ILE A 175 -9.73 -12.80 -15.13
CA ILE A 175 -8.75 -11.88 -14.55
C ILE A 175 -9.27 -11.30 -13.23
N LYS A 176 -10.54 -10.88 -13.16
CA LYS A 176 -11.14 -10.40 -11.90
C LYS A 176 -11.19 -11.49 -10.83
N LEU A 177 -11.49 -12.73 -11.18
CA LEU A 177 -11.47 -13.84 -10.23
C LEU A 177 -10.06 -14.03 -9.64
N ILE A 178 -9.02 -13.95 -10.47
CA ILE A 178 -7.63 -13.94 -10.01
C ILE A 178 -7.37 -12.73 -9.09
N TYR A 179 -7.90 -11.55 -9.41
CA TYR A 179 -7.75 -10.35 -8.57
C TYR A 179 -8.43 -10.51 -7.20
N VAL A 180 -9.58 -11.16 -7.13
CA VAL A 180 -10.23 -11.52 -5.85
C VAL A 180 -9.32 -12.46 -5.04
N CYS A 181 -8.73 -13.47 -5.66
CA CYS A 181 -7.77 -14.37 -5.01
C CYS A 181 -6.51 -13.62 -4.54
N LEU A 182 -5.98 -12.71 -5.36
CA LEU A 182 -4.82 -11.88 -5.01
C LEU A 182 -5.14 -10.93 -3.85
N LEU A 183 -6.36 -10.38 -3.80
CA LEU A 183 -6.82 -9.56 -2.67
C LEU A 183 -6.87 -10.38 -1.37
N CYS A 184 -7.45 -11.58 -1.42
CA CYS A 184 -7.46 -12.50 -0.27
C CYS A 184 -6.03 -12.85 0.18
N ALA A 185 -5.12 -13.10 -0.76
CA ALA A 185 -3.70 -13.35 -0.46
C ALA A 185 -3.04 -12.12 0.18
N ALA A 186 -3.26 -10.92 -0.36
CA ALA A 186 -2.73 -9.67 0.21
C ALA A 186 -3.16 -9.48 1.67
N VAL A 187 -4.45 -9.64 1.96
CA VAL A 187 -5.02 -9.58 3.31
C VAL A 187 -4.40 -10.64 4.23
N LEU A 188 -4.25 -11.87 3.75
CA LEU A 188 -3.63 -12.95 4.51
C LEU A 188 -2.17 -12.62 4.87
N PHE A 189 -1.36 -12.18 3.90
CA PHE A 189 0.05 -11.85 4.15
C PHE A 189 0.21 -10.61 5.04
N GLN A 190 -0.66 -9.62 4.90
CA GLN A 190 -0.68 -8.47 5.82
C GLN A 190 -1.09 -8.91 7.25
N TYR A 191 -2.11 -9.76 7.41
CA TYR A 191 -2.48 -10.40 8.68
C TYR A 191 -1.29 -11.16 9.30
N LEU A 192 -0.58 -11.97 8.52
CA LEU A 192 0.61 -12.70 9.00
C LEU A 192 1.75 -11.77 9.40
N SER A 193 1.86 -10.59 8.78
CA SER A 193 2.87 -9.57 9.11
C SER A 193 2.68 -8.99 10.52
N LEU A 194 1.44 -8.92 11.02
CA LEU A 194 1.12 -8.40 12.36
C LEU A 194 1.87 -9.12 13.46
N LYS A 195 2.14 -10.43 13.29
CA LYS A 195 2.91 -11.24 14.24
C LYS A 195 4.35 -10.72 14.41
N TYR A 196 4.96 -10.23 13.35
CA TYR A 196 6.32 -9.70 13.39
C TYR A 196 6.37 -8.24 13.85
N LEU A 197 5.29 -7.50 13.64
CA LEU A 197 5.15 -6.12 14.10
C LEU A 197 4.84 -6.04 15.60
N TRP A 198 3.88 -6.82 16.12
CA TRP A 198 3.36 -6.66 17.49
C TRP A 198 3.47 -7.91 18.38
N ARG A 199 4.24 -8.91 18.02
CA ARG A 199 4.62 -10.10 18.81
C ARG A 199 3.57 -10.60 19.84
N GLU A 200 3.62 -10.07 21.08
CA GLU A 200 2.76 -10.55 22.19
C GLU A 200 1.28 -10.20 22.02
N ARG A 201 0.96 -9.09 21.35
CA ARG A 201 -0.41 -8.56 21.22
C ARG A 201 -1.01 -8.78 19.84
N TRP A 202 -0.28 -9.44 18.95
CA TRP A 202 -0.66 -9.59 17.55
C TRP A 202 -1.99 -10.31 17.35
N GLU A 203 -2.38 -11.24 18.26
CA GLU A 203 -3.60 -12.01 18.12
C GLU A 203 -4.86 -11.13 18.27
N ALA A 204 -4.91 -10.28 19.29
CA ALA A 204 -6.00 -9.33 19.49
C ALA A 204 -5.99 -8.21 18.42
N ILE A 205 -4.82 -7.65 18.12
CA ILE A 205 -4.66 -6.65 17.06
C ILE A 205 -5.12 -7.19 15.71
N SER A 206 -4.89 -8.48 15.45
CA SER A 206 -5.33 -9.10 14.20
C SER A 206 -6.85 -9.22 14.09
N CYS A 207 -7.58 -9.33 15.20
CA CYS A 207 -9.05 -9.29 15.18
C CYS A 207 -9.56 -7.89 14.77
N CYS A 208 -8.95 -6.81 15.32
CA CYS A 208 -9.26 -5.45 14.89
C CYS A 208 -8.93 -5.23 13.40
N TYR A 209 -7.78 -5.75 12.93
CA TYR A 209 -7.39 -5.66 11.53
C TYR A 209 -8.40 -6.37 10.61
N LEU A 210 -8.83 -7.59 10.94
CA LEU A 210 -9.80 -8.34 10.15
C LEU A 210 -11.16 -7.64 10.09
N LEU A 211 -11.59 -7.02 11.18
CA LEU A 211 -12.82 -6.21 11.20
C LEU A 211 -12.69 -4.98 10.29
N LEU A 212 -11.56 -4.27 10.32
CA LEU A 212 -11.28 -3.16 9.39
C LEU A 212 -11.36 -3.62 7.93
N VAL A 213 -10.81 -4.80 7.63
CA VAL A 213 -10.87 -5.39 6.28
C VAL A 213 -12.32 -5.64 5.85
N CYS A 214 -13.15 -6.25 6.71
CA CYS A 214 -14.55 -6.51 6.40
C CYS A 214 -15.36 -5.23 6.13
N CYS A 215 -14.98 -4.11 6.77
CA CYS A 215 -15.66 -2.83 6.61
C CYS A 215 -15.14 -2.00 5.44
N ASN A 216 -14.06 -2.41 4.76
CA ASN A 216 -13.47 -1.67 3.64
C ASN A 216 -14.14 -2.02 2.30
N LEU A 217 -15.30 -1.42 2.02
CA LEU A 217 -16.04 -1.65 0.78
C LEU A 217 -15.26 -1.22 -0.49
N PRO A 218 -14.55 -0.07 -0.53
CA PRO A 218 -13.75 0.32 -1.67
C PRO A 218 -12.71 -0.73 -2.07
N MET A 219 -12.11 -1.43 -1.11
CA MET A 219 -11.14 -2.49 -1.38
C MET A 219 -11.76 -3.66 -2.15
N ILE A 220 -13.03 -4.00 -1.86
CA ILE A 220 -13.77 -5.05 -2.57
C ILE A 220 -14.06 -4.59 -4.00
N MET A 221 -14.48 -3.33 -4.19
CA MET A 221 -14.72 -2.79 -5.53
C MET A 221 -13.47 -2.83 -6.41
N TYR A 222 -12.30 -2.53 -5.85
CA TYR A 222 -11.04 -2.61 -6.58
C TYR A 222 -10.68 -4.02 -7.06
N SER A 223 -11.23 -5.09 -6.50
CA SER A 223 -11.04 -6.45 -7.02
C SER A 223 -11.62 -6.65 -8.41
N SER A 224 -12.54 -5.79 -8.84
CA SER A 224 -13.11 -5.80 -10.19
C SER A 224 -12.45 -4.81 -11.16
N PHE A 225 -11.49 -4.02 -10.71
CA PHE A 225 -10.73 -3.08 -11.53
C PHE A 225 -9.50 -3.77 -12.13
N VAL A 226 -9.58 -4.09 -13.43
CA VAL A 226 -8.53 -4.82 -14.17
C VAL A 226 -7.35 -3.88 -14.46
N TYR A 227 -6.64 -3.48 -13.40
CA TYR A 227 -5.48 -2.60 -13.47
C TYR A 227 -4.44 -3.00 -12.41
N GLY A 228 -3.42 -2.16 -12.18
CA GLY A 228 -2.26 -2.53 -11.36
C GLY A 228 -2.46 -2.53 -9.84
N GLU A 229 -3.57 -2.01 -9.30
CA GLU A 229 -3.78 -1.79 -7.86
C GLU A 229 -3.70 -3.08 -7.04
N ILE A 230 -4.58 -4.03 -7.33
CA ILE A 230 -4.67 -5.27 -6.54
C ILE A 230 -3.45 -6.18 -6.73
N PRO A 231 -2.98 -6.48 -7.96
CA PRO A 231 -1.82 -7.35 -8.11
C PRO A 231 -0.54 -6.74 -7.52
N SER A 232 -0.35 -5.41 -7.62
CA SER A 232 0.76 -4.71 -7.00
C SER A 232 0.69 -4.76 -5.47
N TYR A 233 -0.51 -4.53 -4.88
CA TYR A 233 -0.73 -4.64 -3.44
C TYR A 233 -0.48 -6.05 -2.92
N ALA A 234 -0.90 -7.09 -3.66
CA ALA A 234 -0.64 -8.46 -3.29
C ALA A 234 0.87 -8.77 -3.26
N ALA A 235 1.59 -8.38 -4.32
CA ALA A 235 3.04 -8.54 -4.38
C ALA A 235 3.74 -7.76 -3.25
N LEU A 236 3.36 -6.51 -3.01
CA LEU A 236 3.89 -5.69 -1.91
C LEU A 236 3.66 -6.35 -0.55
N SER A 237 2.46 -6.89 -0.29
CA SER A 237 2.10 -7.53 0.98
C SER A 237 2.94 -8.79 1.23
N VAL A 238 3.15 -9.63 0.21
CA VAL A 238 4.03 -10.80 0.30
C VAL A 238 5.48 -10.37 0.56
N GLY A 239 5.97 -9.39 -0.20
CA GLY A 239 7.34 -8.89 -0.07
C GLY A 239 7.60 -8.29 1.32
N LEU A 240 6.69 -7.49 1.85
CA LEU A 240 6.77 -6.92 3.21
C LEU A 240 6.70 -8.01 4.29
N TYR A 241 5.83 -9.00 4.14
CA TYR A 241 5.78 -10.15 5.06
C TYR A 241 7.12 -10.86 5.15
N LEU A 242 7.73 -11.20 4.00
CA LEU A 242 9.03 -11.86 3.96
C LEU A 242 10.13 -10.99 4.55
N LEU A 243 10.12 -9.69 4.28
CA LEU A 243 11.04 -8.72 4.87
C LEU A 243 10.92 -8.68 6.40
N LEU A 244 9.70 -8.51 6.92
CA LEU A 244 9.46 -8.43 8.36
C LEU A 244 9.84 -9.73 9.08
N ARG A 245 9.58 -10.88 8.45
CA ARG A 245 10.02 -12.19 8.93
C ARG A 245 11.53 -12.26 9.04
N LEU A 246 12.26 -11.81 8.01
CA LEU A 246 13.72 -11.78 7.99
C LEU A 246 14.28 -10.83 9.06
N LEU A 247 13.78 -9.58 9.11
CA LEU A 247 14.24 -8.57 10.07
C LEU A 247 13.99 -8.97 11.53
N SER A 248 12.86 -9.63 11.80
CA SER A 248 12.56 -10.13 13.15
C SER A 248 13.51 -11.25 13.57
N GLY A 249 13.91 -12.14 12.67
CA GLY A 249 14.89 -13.19 12.92
C GLY A 249 16.30 -12.65 13.19
N ILE A 250 16.73 -11.63 12.45
CA ILE A 250 18.02 -10.96 12.65
C ILE A 250 18.06 -10.18 13.99
N SER A 251 16.91 -9.64 14.42
CA SER A 251 16.84 -8.82 15.64
C SER A 251 16.83 -9.63 16.94
N PHE A 252 16.48 -10.93 16.88
CA PHE A 252 16.28 -11.79 18.05
C PHE A 252 16.65 -13.24 17.74
N PRO A 253 17.95 -13.57 17.69
CA PRO A 253 18.39 -14.94 17.49
C PRO A 253 18.09 -15.78 18.75
N GLY A 254 16.96 -16.41 18.84
CA GLY A 254 16.57 -17.26 19.99
C GLY A 254 15.07 -17.51 20.12
N HIS A 255 14.22 -16.71 19.49
CA HIS A 255 12.78 -16.82 19.70
C HIS A 255 11.98 -17.49 18.55
N VAL A 256 12.66 -18.02 17.53
CA VAL A 256 11.98 -18.62 16.36
C VAL A 256 11.73 -20.12 16.52
N SER A 257 12.34 -20.76 17.53
CA SER A 257 12.22 -22.22 17.75
C SER A 257 10.91 -22.69 18.38
N ASP A 258 10.11 -21.80 19.02
CA ASP A 258 8.92 -22.23 19.78
C ASP A 258 7.60 -22.32 18.99
N ILE A 259 7.62 -22.18 17.67
CA ILE A 259 6.38 -22.08 16.88
C ILE A 259 6.08 -23.33 16.03
N SER A 260 7.03 -24.26 15.93
CA SER A 260 6.81 -25.54 15.25
C SER A 260 6.83 -26.67 16.26
N CYS A 261 5.75 -27.40 16.36
CA CYS A 261 5.60 -28.63 17.14
C CYS A 261 5.28 -28.49 18.64
N LYS A 262 4.05 -28.08 18.98
CA LYS A 262 3.35 -28.66 20.13
C LYS A 262 2.27 -29.63 19.64
N GLY A 263 2.72 -30.83 19.40
CA GLY A 263 1.88 -31.97 19.05
C GLY A 263 2.60 -33.30 19.21
N MET A 264 3.49 -33.43 20.23
CA MET A 264 3.89 -34.73 20.77
C MET A 264 4.54 -34.51 22.13
N SER A 265 3.82 -34.93 23.17
CA SER A 265 4.30 -35.02 24.53
C SER A 265 5.33 -36.14 24.62
N VAL A 266 6.61 -35.78 24.85
CA VAL A 266 7.61 -36.69 25.42
C VAL A 266 8.14 -36.00 26.67
N LYS A 267 7.90 -36.62 27.84
CA LYS A 267 8.49 -36.23 29.11
C LYS A 267 10.01 -36.38 29.04
N PRO A 268 10.81 -35.39 29.47
CA PRO A 268 12.24 -35.60 29.65
C PRO A 268 12.47 -36.35 30.96
N SER A 269 13.14 -37.50 30.89
CA SER A 269 13.74 -38.17 32.05
C SER A 269 14.95 -37.36 32.53
N ALA A 270 14.99 -37.12 33.84
CA ALA A 270 16.10 -36.53 34.53
C ALA A 270 17.26 -37.55 34.62
N SER A 271 18.35 -37.29 33.94
CA SER A 271 19.74 -37.63 34.29
C SER A 271 20.68 -37.21 33.17
N GLU A 272 21.53 -36.23 33.45
CA GLU A 272 22.94 -36.12 33.07
C GLU A 272 23.38 -34.64 33.18
N ALA A 273 23.90 -34.33 34.36
CA ALA A 273 24.71 -33.13 34.57
C ALA A 273 26.13 -33.45 34.08
N GLY A 274 26.67 -32.62 33.19
CA GLY A 274 28.12 -32.57 32.94
C GLY A 274 28.51 -32.70 31.47
N SER A 275 28.59 -31.57 30.78
CA SER A 275 29.69 -31.21 29.86
C SER A 275 29.33 -29.88 29.18
N GLY A 276 30.28 -28.93 29.20
CA GLY A 276 30.11 -27.61 28.61
C GLY A 276 29.88 -27.66 27.08
N ALA A 277 28.65 -27.78 26.68
CA ALA A 277 28.23 -27.59 25.33
C ALA A 277 27.79 -26.12 25.16
N THR A 278 28.58 -25.36 24.42
CA THR A 278 28.13 -24.08 23.84
C THR A 278 26.76 -24.28 23.19
N PRO A 279 25.75 -23.47 23.51
CA PRO A 279 24.42 -23.61 22.89
C PRO A 279 24.56 -23.41 21.38
N SER A 280 24.42 -24.50 20.62
CA SER A 280 24.32 -24.48 19.17
C SER A 280 23.07 -23.65 18.83
N ILE A 281 23.28 -22.51 18.19
CA ILE A 281 22.25 -21.68 17.59
C ILE A 281 21.52 -22.54 16.54
N GLN A 282 20.37 -23.12 16.89
CA GLN A 282 19.41 -23.62 15.91
C GLN A 282 18.76 -22.40 15.22
N GLY A 283 19.57 -21.70 14.41
CA GLY A 283 19.10 -20.69 13.48
C GLY A 283 18.43 -21.35 12.28
N HIS A 284 17.45 -20.70 11.69
CA HIS A 284 17.06 -20.97 10.31
C HIS A 284 18.31 -21.23 9.49
N SER A 285 18.32 -22.31 8.68
CA SER A 285 19.50 -22.57 7.85
C SER A 285 19.81 -21.32 7.04
N ALA A 286 21.08 -20.99 6.84
CA ALA A 286 21.49 -19.82 6.05
C ALA A 286 20.76 -19.78 4.70
N VAL A 287 20.47 -20.95 4.13
CA VAL A 287 19.66 -21.12 2.91
C VAL A 287 18.24 -20.57 3.09
N SER A 288 17.55 -20.87 4.21
CA SER A 288 16.20 -20.34 4.46
C SER A 288 16.18 -18.82 4.56
N ALA A 289 17.20 -18.21 5.19
CA ALA A 289 17.31 -16.75 5.27
C ALA A 289 17.58 -16.12 3.89
N ILE A 290 18.44 -16.73 3.07
CA ILE A 290 18.73 -16.28 1.70
C ILE A 290 17.47 -16.36 0.84
N LEU A 291 16.76 -17.48 0.85
CA LEU A 291 15.53 -17.67 0.08
C LEU A 291 14.44 -16.69 0.51
N THR A 292 14.30 -16.42 1.83
CA THR A 292 13.35 -15.42 2.34
C THR A 292 13.72 -14.02 1.87
N GLY A 293 15.01 -13.66 1.89
CA GLY A 293 15.51 -12.37 1.41
C GLY A 293 15.31 -12.21 -0.10
N ALA A 294 15.68 -13.22 -0.89
CA ALA A 294 15.50 -13.22 -2.34
C ALA A 294 14.01 -13.14 -2.74
N GLY A 295 13.15 -13.90 -2.07
CA GLY A 295 11.71 -13.84 -2.26
C GLY A 295 11.15 -12.45 -1.92
N SER A 296 11.62 -11.82 -0.83
CA SER A 296 11.22 -10.45 -0.49
C SER A 296 11.59 -9.47 -1.61
N ILE A 297 12.84 -9.50 -2.09
CA ILE A 297 13.31 -8.63 -3.18
C ILE A 297 12.46 -8.85 -4.44
N LEU A 298 12.22 -10.11 -4.81
CA LEU A 298 11.44 -10.45 -6.01
C LEU A 298 10.02 -9.87 -5.92
N PHE A 299 9.29 -10.13 -4.84
CA PHE A 299 7.91 -9.68 -4.71
C PHE A 299 7.80 -8.15 -4.56
N LEU A 300 8.75 -7.50 -3.88
CA LEU A 300 8.82 -6.05 -3.81
C LEU A 300 9.10 -5.44 -5.19
N ALA A 301 10.02 -5.99 -5.99
CA ALA A 301 10.28 -5.53 -7.35
C ALA A 301 9.09 -5.79 -8.30
N LEU A 302 8.42 -6.95 -8.17
CA LEU A 302 7.18 -7.24 -8.91
C LEU A 302 6.09 -6.22 -8.61
N SER A 303 5.98 -5.73 -7.36
CA SER A 303 5.00 -4.69 -7.04
C SER A 303 5.25 -3.40 -7.82
N VAL A 304 6.51 -3.03 -8.06
CA VAL A 304 6.90 -1.86 -8.88
C VAL A 304 6.63 -2.12 -10.36
N MET A 305 6.94 -3.32 -10.85
CA MET A 305 6.66 -3.72 -12.23
C MET A 305 5.17 -3.61 -12.57
N LEU A 306 4.31 -4.04 -11.65
CA LEU A 306 2.85 -4.01 -11.82
C LEU A 306 2.26 -2.60 -11.64
N ARG A 307 2.87 -1.76 -10.81
CA ARG A 307 2.45 -0.38 -10.58
C ARG A 307 3.61 0.48 -10.07
N LYS A 308 4.04 1.45 -10.87
CA LYS A 308 5.20 2.30 -10.57
C LYS A 308 5.09 3.06 -9.24
N ASN A 309 3.87 3.40 -8.80
CA ASN A 309 3.63 4.05 -7.49
C ASN A 309 4.13 3.22 -6.29
N SER A 310 4.28 1.91 -6.44
CA SER A 310 4.88 1.05 -5.42
C SER A 310 6.36 1.35 -5.16
N LEU A 311 7.00 2.17 -5.99
CA LEU A 311 8.35 2.64 -5.72
C LEU A 311 8.45 3.45 -4.41
N ILE A 312 7.39 4.15 -4.01
CA ILE A 312 7.37 4.91 -2.75
C ILE A 312 7.48 3.99 -1.51
N PRO A 313 6.66 2.92 -1.36
CA PRO A 313 6.90 1.91 -0.33
C PRO A 313 8.29 1.25 -0.41
N ILE A 314 8.85 1.06 -1.61
CA ILE A 314 10.22 0.51 -1.75
C ILE A 314 11.25 1.48 -1.18
N ILE A 315 11.13 2.78 -1.44
CA ILE A 315 12.01 3.81 -0.84
C ILE A 315 11.91 3.75 0.70
N ALA A 316 10.71 3.59 1.25
CA ALA A 316 10.53 3.40 2.70
C ALA A 316 11.25 2.15 3.21
N VAL A 317 11.19 1.02 2.49
CA VAL A 317 11.93 -0.20 2.82
C VAL A 317 13.44 0.03 2.77
N LEU A 318 13.95 0.70 1.74
CA LEU A 318 15.38 1.01 1.60
C LEU A 318 15.87 1.88 2.77
N LEU A 319 15.11 2.90 3.17
CA LEU A 319 15.40 3.70 4.35
C LEU A 319 15.43 2.85 5.63
N VAL A 320 14.45 1.97 5.81
CA VAL A 320 14.42 1.05 6.96
C VAL A 320 15.64 0.13 6.98
N LEU A 321 16.01 -0.48 5.86
CA LEU A 321 17.17 -1.36 5.76
C LEU A 321 18.47 -0.60 6.07
N LEU A 322 18.62 0.61 5.55
CA LEU A 322 19.77 1.47 5.80
C LEU A 322 19.88 1.80 7.30
N PHE A 323 18.82 2.33 7.91
CA PHE A 323 18.86 2.70 9.33
C PHE A 323 18.99 1.48 10.26
N GLU A 324 18.33 0.35 9.94
CA GLU A 324 18.51 -0.89 10.71
C GLU A 324 19.96 -1.42 10.62
N SER A 325 20.68 -1.17 9.54
CA SER A 325 22.11 -1.50 9.42
C SER A 325 22.98 -0.68 10.40
N LEU A 326 22.56 0.54 10.74
CA LEU A 326 23.24 1.44 11.67
C LEU A 326 22.93 1.13 13.14
N ARG A 327 21.97 0.27 13.43
CA ARG A 327 21.54 -0.05 14.79
C ARG A 327 22.66 -0.66 15.62
N PHE A 328 22.83 -0.17 16.87
CA PHE A 328 23.83 -0.68 17.81
C PHE A 328 23.61 -2.17 18.16
N GLY A 329 24.71 -2.90 18.38
CA GLY A 329 24.67 -4.33 18.73
C GLY A 329 24.54 -5.28 17.53
N ARG A 330 24.40 -4.80 16.30
CA ARG A 330 24.43 -5.67 15.12
C ARG A 330 25.86 -6.07 14.75
N SER A 331 26.04 -7.36 14.41
CA SER A 331 27.29 -7.86 13.87
C SER A 331 27.61 -7.23 12.50
N VAL A 332 28.89 -7.15 12.14
CA VAL A 332 29.33 -6.67 10.82
C VAL A 332 28.66 -7.46 9.71
N ARG A 333 28.56 -8.79 9.87
CA ARG A 333 27.87 -9.67 8.90
C ARG A 333 26.41 -9.28 8.69
N ALA A 334 25.65 -9.00 9.77
CA ALA A 334 24.27 -8.58 9.68
C ALA A 334 24.12 -7.21 8.97
N ARG A 335 25.03 -6.27 9.24
CA ARG A 335 25.06 -4.97 8.55
C ARG A 335 25.30 -5.12 7.06
N LEU A 336 26.31 -5.90 6.68
CA LEU A 336 26.62 -6.16 5.27
C LEU A 336 25.45 -6.85 4.54
N CYS A 337 24.78 -7.82 5.20
CA CYS A 337 23.59 -8.46 4.64
C CYS A 337 22.44 -7.45 4.40
N LEU A 338 22.15 -6.56 5.36
CA LEU A 338 21.11 -5.54 5.21
C LEU A 338 21.43 -4.54 4.10
N LEU A 339 22.69 -4.08 4.02
CA LEU A 339 23.14 -3.18 2.96
C LEU A 339 23.12 -3.87 1.58
N GLY A 340 23.62 -5.10 1.50
CA GLY A 340 23.55 -5.91 0.28
C GLY A 340 22.10 -6.12 -0.19
N MET A 341 21.19 -6.42 0.74
CA MET A 341 19.76 -6.54 0.44
C MET A 341 19.17 -5.22 -0.06
N ALA A 342 19.55 -4.07 0.53
CA ALA A 342 19.10 -2.76 0.07
C ALA A 342 19.59 -2.47 -1.36
N VAL A 343 20.87 -2.74 -1.65
CA VAL A 343 21.43 -2.58 -3.01
C VAL A 343 20.72 -3.49 -4.01
N CYS A 344 20.57 -4.78 -3.70
CA CYS A 344 19.87 -5.73 -4.58
C CYS A 344 18.41 -5.28 -4.83
N LEU A 345 17.70 -4.84 -3.78
CA LEU A 345 16.33 -4.34 -3.92
C LEU A 345 16.27 -3.08 -4.80
N ALA A 346 17.16 -2.12 -4.59
CA ALA A 346 17.21 -0.91 -5.39
C ALA A 346 17.47 -1.22 -6.87
N VAL A 347 18.50 -2.02 -7.16
CA VAL A 347 18.86 -2.42 -8.53
C VAL A 347 17.72 -3.19 -9.20
N THR A 348 17.13 -4.16 -8.50
CA THR A 348 16.04 -4.97 -9.07
C THR A 348 14.79 -4.15 -9.31
N SER A 349 14.40 -3.27 -8.35
CA SER A 349 13.19 -2.44 -8.47
C SER A 349 13.28 -1.41 -9.59
N VAL A 350 14.48 -0.85 -9.84
CA VAL A 350 14.71 0.08 -10.95
C VAL A 350 14.88 -0.68 -12.28
N GLY A 351 15.53 -1.84 -12.24
CA GLY A 351 15.92 -2.58 -13.45
C GLY A 351 14.84 -3.49 -14.03
N ILE A 352 13.85 -3.95 -13.21
CA ILE A 352 12.87 -4.94 -13.67
C ILE A 352 12.02 -4.45 -14.84
N LEU A 353 11.55 -3.22 -14.79
CA LEU A 353 10.68 -2.65 -15.82
C LEU A 353 11.43 -2.42 -17.15
N PRO A 354 12.63 -1.78 -17.18
CA PRO A 354 13.44 -1.71 -18.39
C PRO A 354 13.82 -3.08 -18.96
N LEU A 355 14.03 -4.08 -18.10
CA LEU A 355 14.35 -5.44 -18.57
C LEU A 355 13.14 -6.04 -19.31
N VAL A 356 11.94 -5.94 -18.74
CA VAL A 356 10.72 -6.42 -19.39
C VAL A 356 10.49 -5.67 -20.70
N GLN A 357 10.61 -4.32 -20.70
CA GLN A 357 10.47 -3.50 -21.88
C GLN A 357 11.41 -3.95 -23.01
N LYS A 358 12.71 -4.13 -22.73
CA LYS A 358 13.69 -4.62 -23.71
C LYS A 358 13.35 -6.00 -24.28
N CYS A 359 12.74 -6.88 -23.48
CA CYS A 359 12.29 -8.19 -23.98
C CYS A 359 11.19 -8.04 -25.06
N TYR A 360 10.23 -7.13 -24.81
CA TYR A 360 9.17 -6.84 -25.77
C TYR A 360 9.71 -6.12 -27.02
N GLU A 361 10.54 -5.09 -26.85
CA GLU A 361 11.19 -4.36 -27.94
C GLU A 361 12.01 -5.28 -28.86
N LYS A 362 12.80 -6.17 -28.27
CA LYS A 362 13.57 -7.17 -29.03
C LYS A 362 12.66 -8.08 -29.86
N LYS A 363 11.51 -8.49 -29.32
CA LYS A 363 10.57 -9.36 -30.01
C LYS A 363 9.78 -8.61 -31.09
N ALA A 364 9.44 -7.36 -30.85
CA ALA A 364 8.75 -6.49 -31.81
C ALA A 364 9.66 -6.03 -32.96
N GLY A 365 10.98 -6.00 -32.74
CA GLY A 365 11.94 -5.37 -33.66
C GLY A 365 11.84 -3.84 -33.67
N ASN A 366 11.22 -3.25 -32.66
CA ASN A 366 10.97 -1.83 -32.53
C ASN A 366 11.17 -1.37 -31.07
N THR A 367 11.27 -0.05 -30.83
CA THR A 367 11.51 0.53 -29.51
C THR A 367 10.33 1.37 -29.07
N LEU A 368 10.08 1.43 -27.77
CA LEU A 368 9.15 2.40 -27.17
C LEU A 368 9.87 3.76 -26.98
N SER A 369 9.10 4.83 -27.08
CA SER A 369 9.57 6.16 -26.66
C SER A 369 9.80 6.22 -25.14
N SER A 370 10.42 7.30 -24.66
CA SER A 370 10.56 7.56 -23.22
C SER A 370 9.20 7.90 -22.55
N GLY A 371 8.19 8.22 -23.35
CA GLY A 371 6.84 8.56 -22.92
C GLY A 371 6.71 9.93 -22.26
N VAL A 372 5.54 10.16 -21.70
CA VAL A 372 5.23 11.38 -20.96
C VAL A 372 6.15 11.55 -19.76
N THR A 373 6.72 12.73 -19.59
CA THR A 373 7.77 13.01 -18.59
C THR A 373 7.21 13.20 -17.18
N ALA A 374 8.03 12.94 -16.18
CA ALA A 374 7.66 13.22 -14.78
C ALA A 374 7.38 14.71 -14.55
N MET A 375 8.09 15.60 -15.27
CA MET A 375 7.91 17.05 -15.16
C MET A 375 6.52 17.48 -15.64
N SER A 376 5.95 16.80 -16.64
CA SER A 376 4.59 17.08 -17.11
C SER A 376 3.54 16.77 -16.04
N TYR A 377 3.74 15.69 -15.27
CA TYR A 377 2.87 15.38 -14.13
C TYR A 377 3.05 16.37 -12.97
N PHE A 378 4.25 16.90 -12.75
CA PHE A 378 4.48 17.95 -11.76
C PHE A 378 3.79 19.25 -12.17
N ALA A 379 3.94 19.68 -13.45
CA ALA A 379 3.26 20.86 -13.97
C ALA A 379 1.74 20.73 -13.83
N MET A 380 1.17 19.61 -14.28
CA MET A 380 -0.25 19.29 -14.17
C MET A 380 -0.71 19.28 -12.70
N GLY A 381 0.08 18.70 -11.80
CA GLY A 381 -0.22 18.64 -10.37
C GLY A 381 -0.21 19.99 -9.66
N MET A 382 0.26 21.06 -10.29
CA MET A 382 0.28 22.45 -9.80
C MET A 382 -0.73 23.35 -10.52
N GLN A 383 -1.52 22.81 -11.45
CA GLN A 383 -2.53 23.54 -12.23
C GLN A 383 -3.94 23.24 -11.72
N GLU A 384 -4.87 24.12 -12.05
CA GLU A 384 -6.29 23.83 -11.84
C GLU A 384 -6.82 22.97 -12.99
N ALA A 385 -7.80 22.16 -12.66
CA ALA A 385 -8.54 21.35 -13.61
C ALA A 385 -10.05 21.47 -13.34
N SER A 386 -10.87 21.11 -14.31
CA SER A 386 -12.33 21.03 -14.12
C SER A 386 -12.72 20.05 -13.03
N ARG A 387 -11.89 19.03 -12.77
CA ARG A 387 -12.09 18.04 -11.71
C ARG A 387 -11.70 18.56 -10.33
N GLY A 388 -10.71 19.43 -10.24
CA GLY A 388 -10.19 19.99 -8.98
C GLY A 388 -8.74 20.42 -9.08
N CYS A 389 -8.23 21.03 -8.00
CA CYS A 389 -6.85 21.50 -7.93
C CYS A 389 -5.84 20.35 -8.09
N GLY A 390 -4.96 20.45 -9.08
CA GLY A 390 -3.90 19.46 -9.36
C GLY A 390 -4.37 18.14 -9.94
N TRP A 391 -5.66 18.01 -10.30
CA TRP A 391 -6.20 16.83 -10.97
C TRP A 391 -5.86 16.82 -12.45
N TYR A 392 -6.07 15.65 -13.08
CA TYR A 392 -5.85 15.45 -14.51
C TYR A 392 -6.60 16.51 -15.35
N ASN A 393 -5.87 17.23 -16.22
CA ASN A 393 -6.40 18.25 -17.13
C ASN A 393 -5.91 18.09 -18.59
N GLY A 394 -5.23 16.98 -18.90
CA GLY A 394 -4.69 16.70 -20.23
C GLY A 394 -3.30 17.26 -20.49
N PHE A 395 -2.81 18.20 -19.68
CA PHE A 395 -1.52 18.92 -19.91
C PHE A 395 -0.35 17.99 -20.24
N ASN A 396 -0.28 16.84 -19.61
CA ASN A 396 0.81 15.88 -19.81
C ASN A 396 0.81 15.25 -21.22
N ILE A 397 -0.36 14.95 -21.77
CA ILE A 397 -0.52 14.43 -23.14
C ILE A 397 -0.36 15.57 -24.15
N ASP A 398 -1.09 16.66 -23.95
CA ASP A 398 -1.09 17.80 -24.86
C ASP A 398 0.32 18.38 -25.07
N THR A 399 1.11 18.48 -23.98
CA THR A 399 2.50 18.94 -24.04
C THR A 399 3.39 17.96 -24.78
N TYR A 400 3.18 16.65 -24.59
CA TYR A 400 3.98 15.62 -25.25
C TYR A 400 3.69 15.58 -26.76
N ASP A 401 2.41 15.70 -27.16
CA ASP A 401 1.99 15.78 -28.54
C ASP A 401 2.48 17.06 -29.23
N ALA A 402 2.35 18.21 -28.56
CA ALA A 402 2.85 19.49 -29.05
C ALA A 402 4.38 19.49 -29.24
N ALA A 403 5.10 18.69 -28.46
CA ALA A 403 6.53 18.45 -28.62
C ALA A 403 6.88 17.43 -29.73
N GLY A 404 5.90 16.95 -30.52
CA GLY A 404 6.13 15.91 -31.52
C GLY A 404 6.57 14.58 -30.91
N MET A 405 6.11 14.26 -29.69
CA MET A 405 6.50 13.09 -28.89
C MET A 405 7.99 13.07 -28.50
N ASP A 406 8.67 14.22 -28.55
CA ASP A 406 10.02 14.40 -28.02
C ASP A 406 9.95 14.64 -26.50
N SER A 407 10.35 13.64 -25.73
CA SER A 407 10.35 13.71 -24.25
C SER A 407 11.29 14.80 -23.71
N ALA A 408 12.38 15.14 -24.41
CA ALA A 408 13.31 16.18 -23.95
C ALA A 408 12.69 17.57 -24.11
N LEU A 409 12.06 17.83 -25.24
CA LEU A 409 11.33 19.08 -25.49
C LEU A 409 10.10 19.21 -24.58
N ALA A 410 9.29 18.14 -24.43
CA ALA A 410 8.16 18.11 -23.52
C ALA A 410 8.57 18.36 -22.07
N ASN A 411 9.72 17.84 -21.65
CA ASN A 411 10.28 18.08 -20.32
C ASN A 411 10.64 19.56 -20.11
N GLU A 412 11.24 20.21 -21.11
CA GLU A 412 11.61 21.64 -21.02
C GLU A 412 10.38 22.55 -20.98
N ILE A 413 9.36 22.29 -21.82
CA ILE A 413 8.08 23.03 -21.79
C ILE A 413 7.42 22.86 -20.41
N SER A 414 7.38 21.64 -19.90
CA SER A 414 6.78 21.35 -18.59
C SER A 414 7.56 22.00 -17.44
N ARG A 415 8.91 22.05 -17.53
CA ARG A 415 9.76 22.74 -16.55
C ARG A 415 9.45 24.23 -16.50
N GLN A 416 9.26 24.85 -17.66
CA GLN A 416 8.89 26.26 -17.74
C GLN A 416 7.52 26.50 -17.07
N ALA A 417 6.51 25.66 -17.36
CA ALA A 417 5.20 25.74 -16.74
C ALA A 417 5.26 25.59 -15.18
N VAL A 418 6.14 24.72 -14.68
CA VAL A 418 6.38 24.60 -13.23
C VAL A 418 6.96 25.89 -12.64
N LEU A 419 7.95 26.48 -13.31
CA LEU A 419 8.58 27.73 -12.84
C LEU A 419 7.59 28.90 -12.82
N GLU A 420 6.77 29.04 -13.86
CA GLU A 420 5.70 30.04 -13.93
C GLU A 420 4.68 29.86 -12.80
N ARG A 421 4.29 28.61 -12.53
CA ARG A 421 3.34 28.31 -11.47
C ARG A 421 3.90 28.57 -10.08
N LEU A 422 5.20 28.27 -9.85
CA LEU A 422 5.90 28.63 -8.61
C LEU A 422 6.02 30.14 -8.41
N ALA A 423 6.28 30.90 -9.47
CA ALA A 423 6.29 32.36 -9.42
C ALA A 423 4.91 32.91 -9.03
N TYR A 424 3.85 32.39 -9.66
CA TYR A 424 2.48 32.76 -9.34
C TYR A 424 2.11 32.47 -7.88
N PHE A 425 2.46 31.30 -7.37
CA PHE A 425 2.21 30.94 -5.95
C PHE A 425 2.98 31.86 -4.98
N ARG A 426 4.19 32.26 -5.33
CA ARG A 426 4.98 33.20 -4.52
C ARG A 426 4.33 34.59 -4.48
N GLU A 427 3.78 35.06 -5.60
CA GLU A 427 3.08 36.34 -5.71
C GLU A 427 1.71 36.31 -5.05
N HIS A 428 1.06 35.13 -4.99
CA HIS A 428 -0.28 34.91 -4.44
C HIS A 428 -0.29 33.83 -3.34
N PRO A 429 0.33 34.06 -2.15
CA PRO A 429 0.53 33.03 -1.14
C PRO A 429 -0.80 32.52 -0.55
N GLY A 430 -1.82 33.39 -0.41
CA GLY A 430 -3.14 32.96 0.05
C GLY A 430 -3.83 31.97 -0.87
N TYR A 431 -3.72 32.22 -2.19
CA TYR A 431 -4.19 31.29 -3.21
C TYR A 431 -3.39 29.97 -3.20
N ALA A 432 -2.06 30.04 -3.02
CA ALA A 432 -1.23 28.84 -2.94
C ALA A 432 -1.68 27.92 -1.78
N VAL A 433 -1.96 28.48 -0.62
CA VAL A 433 -2.47 27.74 0.54
C VAL A 433 -3.83 27.09 0.22
N ASP A 434 -4.79 27.87 -0.31
CA ASP A 434 -6.11 27.34 -0.69
C ASP A 434 -5.99 26.21 -1.72
N PHE A 435 -5.18 26.41 -2.77
CA PHE A 435 -4.92 25.40 -3.79
C PHE A 435 -4.42 24.08 -3.19
N TYR A 436 -3.38 24.12 -2.34
CA TYR A 436 -2.81 22.91 -1.76
C TYR A 436 -3.72 22.27 -0.71
N VAL A 437 -4.49 23.05 0.06
CA VAL A 437 -5.50 22.51 0.98
C VAL A 437 -6.57 21.74 0.18
N ARG A 438 -7.17 22.34 -0.84
CA ARG A 438 -8.16 21.67 -1.70
C ARG A 438 -7.56 20.45 -2.39
N LYS A 439 -6.35 20.57 -2.94
CA LYS A 439 -5.66 19.46 -3.58
C LYS A 439 -5.48 18.26 -2.64
N HIS A 440 -5.04 18.49 -1.40
CA HIS A 440 -4.81 17.41 -0.44
C HIS A 440 -6.12 16.83 0.10
N LEU A 441 -7.09 17.67 0.42
CA LEU A 441 -8.41 17.20 0.84
C LEU A 441 -9.07 16.33 -0.24
N SER A 442 -9.01 16.76 -1.51
CA SER A 442 -9.58 15.99 -2.63
C SER A 442 -9.01 14.58 -2.79
N GLN A 443 -7.82 14.32 -2.26
CA GLN A 443 -7.18 13.01 -2.30
C GLN A 443 -7.38 12.23 -0.98
N TRP A 444 -7.08 12.89 0.17
CA TRP A 444 -6.96 12.23 1.46
C TRP A 444 -8.25 12.25 2.29
N ALA A 445 -9.29 12.98 1.87
CA ALA A 445 -10.61 13.00 2.50
C ALA A 445 -11.71 12.40 1.61
N ASP A 446 -11.34 11.60 0.59
CA ASP A 446 -12.26 10.77 -0.17
C ASP A 446 -12.17 9.32 0.31
N GLY A 447 -13.07 8.94 1.20
CA GLY A 447 -13.16 7.58 1.75
C GLY A 447 -13.59 6.52 0.75
N THR A 448 -14.02 6.90 -0.46
CA THR A 448 -14.33 5.97 -1.56
C THR A 448 -13.11 5.62 -2.40
N TYR A 449 -12.03 6.41 -2.29
CA TYR A 449 -10.82 6.26 -3.10
C TYR A 449 -11.08 6.19 -4.61
N ALA A 450 -12.07 6.90 -5.11
CA ALA A 450 -12.54 6.85 -6.50
C ALA A 450 -12.86 5.42 -7.01
N SER A 451 -13.22 4.49 -6.12
CA SER A 451 -13.47 3.09 -6.50
C SER A 451 -14.66 2.92 -7.44
N ARG A 452 -15.72 3.74 -7.29
CA ARG A 452 -16.87 3.74 -8.23
C ARG A 452 -16.44 4.22 -9.62
N GLN A 453 -15.66 5.30 -9.70
CA GLN A 453 -15.13 5.84 -10.95
C GLN A 453 -14.21 4.83 -11.66
N ALA A 454 -13.31 4.19 -10.89
CA ALA A 454 -12.39 3.18 -11.41
C ALA A 454 -13.12 1.96 -12.01
N THR A 455 -14.32 1.66 -11.51
CA THR A 455 -15.12 0.50 -11.93
C THR A 455 -16.44 0.90 -12.61
N LEU A 456 -16.49 2.11 -13.20
CA LEU A 456 -17.73 2.71 -13.73
C LEU A 456 -18.30 1.96 -14.92
N ALA A 457 -17.47 1.55 -15.89
CA ALA A 457 -17.95 0.91 -17.09
C ALA A 457 -18.52 -0.49 -16.82
N ALA A 458 -19.69 -0.80 -17.40
CA ALA A 458 -20.36 -2.08 -17.23
C ALA A 458 -20.90 -2.61 -18.58
N TYR A 459 -20.87 -3.94 -18.74
CA TYR A 459 -21.40 -4.61 -19.92
C TYR A 459 -22.87 -5.00 -19.70
N GLY A 460 -23.76 -4.53 -20.56
CA GLY A 460 -25.18 -4.89 -20.54
C GLY A 460 -25.96 -4.38 -19.32
N GLY A 461 -25.46 -3.35 -18.64
CA GLY A 461 -26.04 -2.79 -17.41
C GLY A 461 -25.73 -3.60 -16.15
N ARG A 462 -25.90 -2.96 -14.98
CA ARG A 462 -25.74 -3.58 -13.64
C ARG A 462 -27.03 -4.18 -13.12
N SER A 463 -26.96 -5.10 -12.17
CA SER A 463 -28.15 -5.51 -11.41
C SER A 463 -28.66 -4.34 -10.55
N GLY A 464 -29.96 -4.36 -10.22
CA GLY A 464 -30.61 -3.25 -9.52
C GLY A 464 -29.85 -2.78 -8.27
N PHE A 465 -29.40 -3.69 -7.39
CA PHE A 465 -28.65 -3.32 -6.20
C PHE A 465 -27.34 -2.58 -6.52
N PHE A 466 -26.55 -3.09 -7.46
CA PHE A 466 -25.29 -2.42 -7.82
C PHE A 466 -25.53 -1.11 -8.58
N GLN A 467 -26.61 -1.02 -9.35
CA GLN A 467 -26.99 0.25 -9.98
C GLN A 467 -27.26 1.32 -8.90
N GLU A 468 -27.97 0.97 -7.83
CA GLU A 468 -28.24 1.88 -6.72
C GLU A 468 -26.97 2.33 -5.98
N VAL A 469 -25.95 1.46 -5.86
CA VAL A 469 -24.65 1.80 -5.25
C VAL A 469 -23.83 2.75 -6.15
N TYR A 470 -23.92 2.59 -7.47
CA TYR A 470 -23.14 3.44 -8.38
C TYR A 470 -23.80 4.81 -8.61
N ASP A 471 -25.08 4.85 -8.95
CA ASP A 471 -25.76 6.05 -9.46
C ASP A 471 -27.12 6.32 -8.77
N GLY A 472 -27.59 5.44 -7.89
CA GLY A 472 -28.88 5.51 -7.23
C GLY A 472 -28.82 5.96 -5.76
N SER A 473 -29.88 5.60 -5.01
CA SER A 473 -30.09 6.01 -3.62
C SER A 473 -29.03 5.52 -2.64
N LEU A 474 -28.39 4.37 -2.90
CA LEU A 474 -27.33 3.83 -2.06
C LEU A 474 -25.96 4.48 -2.31
N SER A 475 -25.82 5.33 -3.32
CA SER A 475 -24.59 6.06 -3.63
C SER A 475 -24.14 6.93 -2.46
N SER A 476 -25.06 7.71 -1.87
CA SER A 476 -24.76 8.55 -0.69
C SER A 476 -24.36 7.71 0.50
N ALA A 477 -25.07 6.61 0.78
CA ALA A 477 -24.73 5.71 1.90
C ALA A 477 -23.34 5.08 1.71
N TYR A 478 -22.93 4.78 0.48
CA TYR A 478 -21.59 4.30 0.17
C TYR A 478 -20.50 5.35 0.46
N ILE A 479 -20.75 6.62 0.12
CA ILE A 479 -19.84 7.74 0.41
C ILE A 479 -19.71 7.92 1.92
N GLU A 480 -20.84 7.99 2.65
CA GLU A 480 -20.85 8.15 4.13
C GLU A 480 -20.11 6.99 4.80
N TRP A 481 -20.37 5.75 4.41
CA TRP A 481 -19.66 4.60 4.94
C TRP A 481 -18.15 4.67 4.70
N GLY A 482 -17.74 5.08 3.48
CA GLY A 482 -16.34 5.27 3.12
C GLY A 482 -15.68 6.33 4.00
N ASN A 483 -16.35 7.48 4.22
CA ASN A 483 -15.86 8.54 5.09
C ASN A 483 -15.75 8.09 6.57
N ALA A 484 -16.78 7.44 7.09
CA ALA A 484 -16.78 6.89 8.46
C ALA A 484 -15.63 5.89 8.65
N TRP A 485 -15.43 4.98 7.70
CA TRP A 485 -14.31 4.03 7.71
C TRP A 485 -12.95 4.74 7.66
N GLN A 486 -12.81 5.77 6.82
CA GLN A 486 -11.58 6.55 6.70
C GLN A 486 -11.28 7.33 7.99
N ASN A 487 -12.29 7.91 8.64
CA ASN A 487 -12.16 8.56 9.94
C ASN A 487 -11.66 7.58 11.02
N VAL A 488 -12.18 6.35 11.05
CA VAL A 488 -11.69 5.28 11.93
C VAL A 488 -10.24 4.94 11.63
N LEU A 489 -9.88 4.80 10.34
CA LEU A 489 -8.52 4.49 9.91
C LEU A 489 -7.52 5.54 10.41
N TYR A 490 -7.84 6.81 10.21
CA TYR A 490 -6.94 7.90 10.60
C TYR A 490 -6.91 8.13 12.10
N LEU A 491 -8.05 8.04 12.81
CA LEU A 491 -8.10 8.15 14.27
C LEU A 491 -7.31 7.02 14.94
N GLY A 492 -7.50 5.77 14.53
CA GLY A 492 -6.77 4.63 15.07
C GLY A 492 -5.26 4.76 14.82
N THR A 493 -4.87 5.24 13.62
CA THR A 493 -3.47 5.53 13.30
C THR A 493 -2.91 6.66 14.17
N LEU A 494 -3.68 7.72 14.40
CA LEU A 494 -3.32 8.84 15.28
C LEU A 494 -3.07 8.36 16.71
N VAL A 495 -3.97 7.54 17.26
CA VAL A 495 -3.82 6.94 18.59
C VAL A 495 -2.54 6.09 18.67
N PHE A 496 -2.25 5.29 17.64
CA PHE A 496 -0.97 4.56 17.57
C PHE A 496 0.24 5.50 17.63
N CYS A 497 0.24 6.58 16.84
CA CYS A 497 1.34 7.54 16.79
C CYS A 497 1.52 8.28 18.13
N ILE A 498 0.44 8.70 18.78
CA ILE A 498 0.47 9.31 20.12
C ILE A 498 1.12 8.36 21.12
N ASN A 499 0.68 7.11 21.17
CA ASN A 499 1.22 6.10 22.09
C ASN A 499 2.70 5.79 21.79
N ALA A 500 3.12 5.81 20.52
CA ALA A 500 4.50 5.61 20.12
C ALA A 500 5.44 6.73 20.59
N VAL A 501 4.94 7.96 20.68
CA VAL A 501 5.69 9.12 21.22
C VAL A 501 5.71 9.09 22.75
N HIS A 502 4.57 8.83 23.42
CA HIS A 502 4.48 8.84 24.89
C HIS A 502 5.29 7.72 25.57
N ARG A 503 5.37 6.53 24.98
CA ARG A 503 6.18 5.42 25.53
C ARG A 503 7.67 5.74 25.63
N LYS A 504 8.21 6.67 24.85
CA LYS A 504 9.58 7.17 24.97
C LYS A 504 9.81 7.89 26.32
N ARG A 505 8.77 8.52 26.86
CA ARG A 505 8.87 9.33 28.10
C ARG A 505 8.91 8.47 29.37
N LYS A 506 8.27 7.28 29.36
CA LYS A 506 8.20 6.38 30.54
C LYS A 506 9.33 5.33 30.60
N ASN A 507 10.00 4.98 29.49
CA ASN A 507 10.90 3.81 29.40
C ASN A 507 12.39 4.13 29.25
N THR A 508 12.88 5.30 29.68
CA THR A 508 14.32 5.58 29.71
C THR A 508 15.07 4.83 30.82
N ALA A 509 14.38 4.21 31.77
CA ALA A 509 15.02 3.56 32.94
C ALA A 509 14.95 2.02 32.95
N THR A 510 13.98 1.35 32.28
CA THR A 510 13.74 -0.09 32.55
C THR A 510 13.28 -0.90 31.32
N ALA A 511 13.58 -0.51 30.08
CA ALA A 511 13.18 -1.34 28.92
C ALA A 511 14.09 -2.56 28.78
N PRO A 512 13.55 -3.81 28.74
CA PRO A 512 14.35 -4.98 28.39
C PRO A 512 14.99 -4.77 27.01
N GLN A 513 16.30 -5.06 26.90
CA GLN A 513 17.01 -5.08 25.63
C GLN A 513 16.32 -6.11 24.71
N GLY A 514 15.46 -5.66 23.81
CA GLY A 514 14.77 -6.57 22.92
C GLY A 514 13.33 -6.20 22.53
N SER A 515 12.72 -5.15 23.09
CA SER A 515 11.36 -4.78 22.69
C SER A 515 11.32 -4.26 21.24
N SER A 516 10.41 -4.79 20.43
CA SER A 516 10.17 -4.34 19.03
C SER A 516 9.80 -2.85 18.93
N ALA A 517 9.29 -2.26 19.99
CA ALA A 517 8.90 -0.84 20.07
C ALA A 517 10.03 0.17 19.78
N GLY A 518 11.31 -0.28 19.84
CA GLY A 518 12.49 0.52 19.48
C GLY A 518 13.01 0.31 18.05
N SER A 519 12.31 -0.44 17.20
CA SER A 519 12.79 -0.78 15.86
C SER A 519 12.11 0.05 14.78
N LEU A 520 12.90 0.58 13.82
CA LEU A 520 12.40 1.43 12.75
C LEU A 520 11.51 0.65 11.76
N TYR A 521 11.76 -0.66 11.59
CA TYR A 521 10.95 -1.49 10.69
C TYR A 521 9.47 -1.54 11.10
N LEU A 522 9.15 -1.26 12.37
CA LEU A 522 7.77 -1.11 12.83
C LEU A 522 7.02 0.03 12.12
N TYR A 523 7.74 1.01 11.59
CA TYR A 523 7.18 2.21 10.97
C TYR A 523 7.22 2.18 9.43
N VAL A 524 7.60 1.07 8.80
CA VAL A 524 7.80 0.99 7.34
C VAL A 524 6.57 1.46 6.55
N GLY A 525 5.35 1.05 6.94
CA GLY A 525 4.11 1.50 6.30
C GLY A 525 3.84 2.98 6.53
N LEU A 526 4.07 3.50 7.74
CA LEU A 526 3.91 4.94 8.04
C LEU A 526 4.93 5.80 7.28
N ILE A 527 6.17 5.32 7.11
CA ILE A 527 7.19 6.02 6.30
C ILE A 527 6.75 6.04 4.82
N ALA A 528 6.18 4.94 4.33
CA ALA A 528 5.64 4.88 2.97
C ALA A 528 4.48 5.87 2.78
N VAL A 529 3.55 5.96 3.73
CA VAL A 529 2.44 6.91 3.69
C VAL A 529 2.93 8.35 3.75
N LEU A 530 3.89 8.66 4.61
CA LEU A 530 4.54 9.97 4.67
C LEU A 530 5.20 10.32 3.33
N GLY A 531 5.94 9.38 2.74
CA GLY A 531 6.55 9.54 1.42
C GLY A 531 5.50 9.80 0.34
N GLY A 532 4.37 9.07 0.36
CA GLY A 532 3.24 9.29 -0.54
C GLY A 532 2.60 10.67 -0.37
N PHE A 533 2.38 11.11 0.87
CA PHE A 533 1.85 12.43 1.15
C PHE A 533 2.75 13.54 0.58
N LEU A 534 4.06 13.46 0.83
CA LEU A 534 5.04 14.42 0.32
C LEU A 534 5.15 14.38 -1.22
N PHE A 535 5.11 13.20 -1.83
CA PHE A 535 5.15 13.03 -3.28
C PHE A 535 3.95 13.72 -3.97
N HIS A 536 2.74 13.54 -3.41
CA HIS A 536 1.52 14.11 -3.97
C HIS A 536 1.35 15.62 -3.71
N ILE A 537 2.27 16.29 -3.03
CA ILE A 537 2.34 17.76 -3.02
C ILE A 537 2.57 18.26 -4.46
N LEU A 538 3.47 17.62 -5.20
CA LEU A 538 3.85 18.04 -6.56
C LEU A 538 3.13 17.26 -7.65
N TRP A 539 2.95 15.94 -7.46
CA TRP A 539 2.37 15.04 -8.45
C TRP A 539 0.87 15.30 -8.67
N GLU A 540 0.34 14.87 -9.84
CA GLU A 540 -1.10 14.83 -10.13
C GLU A 540 -1.91 14.31 -8.95
N ALA A 541 -3.05 14.96 -8.66
CA ALA A 541 -3.98 14.55 -7.64
C ALA A 541 -4.98 13.51 -8.16
N ASN A 542 -5.21 12.47 -7.39
CA ASN A 542 -6.32 11.53 -7.56
C ASN A 542 -6.47 10.70 -6.27
N SER A 543 -7.67 10.55 -5.74
CA SER A 543 -7.90 9.76 -4.52
C SER A 543 -7.61 8.27 -4.74
N ARG A 544 -7.70 7.75 -5.97
CA ARG A 544 -7.25 6.40 -6.35
C ARG A 544 -5.79 6.13 -5.97
N TYR A 545 -4.92 7.12 -6.05
CA TYR A 545 -3.50 6.96 -5.73
C TYR A 545 -3.26 6.75 -4.24
N ILE A 546 -4.19 7.22 -3.40
CA ILE A 546 -4.10 7.12 -1.95
C ILE A 546 -4.57 5.75 -1.44
N PHE A 547 -5.29 4.99 -2.25
CA PHE A 547 -5.81 3.67 -1.88
C PHE A 547 -4.73 2.73 -1.33
N LEU A 548 -3.57 2.62 -1.96
CA LEU A 548 -2.46 1.79 -1.47
C LEU A 548 -2.00 2.21 -0.07
N TYR A 549 -1.93 3.51 0.19
CA TYR A 549 -1.49 4.04 1.48
C TYR A 549 -2.51 3.77 2.59
N SER A 550 -3.81 3.83 2.27
CA SER A 550 -4.86 3.47 3.23
C SER A 550 -4.74 2.02 3.69
N LEU A 551 -4.42 1.10 2.77
CA LEU A 551 -4.19 -0.31 3.09
C LEU A 551 -2.94 -0.51 3.97
N LEU A 552 -1.88 0.29 3.77
CA LEU A 552 -0.68 0.27 4.61
C LEU A 552 -0.91 0.87 6.01
N LEU A 553 -1.93 1.71 6.21
CA LEU A 553 -2.31 2.26 7.52
C LEU A 553 -3.12 1.27 8.37
N MET A 554 -3.85 0.33 7.77
CA MET A 554 -4.74 -0.58 8.50
C MET A 554 -4.08 -1.33 9.67
N PRO A 555 -2.85 -1.87 9.55
CA PRO A 555 -2.13 -2.47 10.67
C PRO A 555 -1.94 -1.52 11.87
N TYR A 556 -1.62 -0.26 11.59
CA TYR A 556 -1.37 0.76 12.63
C TYR A 556 -2.67 1.23 13.29
N CYS A 557 -3.72 1.40 12.49
CA CYS A 557 -5.07 1.65 12.99
C CYS A 557 -5.51 0.53 13.95
N ALA A 558 -5.38 -0.73 13.53
CA ALA A 558 -5.74 -1.88 14.37
C ALA A 558 -4.96 -1.89 15.70
N ALA A 559 -3.67 -1.55 15.67
CA ALA A 559 -2.86 -1.45 16.89
C ALA A 559 -3.27 -0.26 17.78
N GLY A 560 -3.64 0.88 17.20
CA GLY A 560 -4.16 2.04 17.93
C GLY A 560 -5.50 1.76 18.58
N VAL A 561 -6.45 1.19 17.83
CA VAL A 561 -7.76 0.78 18.34
C VAL A 561 -7.61 -0.21 19.50
N TYR A 562 -6.79 -1.24 19.34
CA TYR A 562 -6.52 -2.20 20.40
C TYR A 562 -6.04 -1.50 21.69
N THR A 563 -5.18 -0.48 21.61
CA THR A 563 -4.68 0.19 22.82
C THR A 563 -5.76 0.99 23.56
N VAL A 564 -6.75 1.54 22.86
CA VAL A 564 -7.89 2.23 23.48
C VAL A 564 -8.68 1.29 24.38
N PHE A 565 -8.99 0.09 23.89
CA PHE A 565 -9.85 -0.85 24.63
C PHE A 565 -9.08 -1.74 25.63
N ALA A 566 -7.80 -2.02 25.40
CA ALA A 566 -7.00 -2.85 26.31
C ALA A 566 -6.52 -2.14 27.58
N GLU A 567 -6.43 -0.80 27.59
CA GLU A 567 -6.06 -0.02 28.77
C GLU A 567 -7.23 0.13 29.76
N HIS A 568 -8.47 -0.07 29.32
CA HIS A 568 -9.68 -0.01 30.15
C HIS A 568 -10.14 -1.38 30.69
N ALA A 569 -9.52 -2.48 30.25
CA ALA A 569 -9.85 -3.84 30.71
C ALA A 569 -8.99 -4.31 31.90
N LYS A 570 -8.15 -3.44 32.45
CA LYS A 570 -7.37 -3.65 33.68
C LYS A 570 -7.92 -2.79 34.82
#